data_6fcb41cf13ed79a1c03f339b8604fd29
#
_entry.id   6fcb41cf13ed79a1c03f339b8604fd29
#
_cell.length_a   1.000
_cell.length_b   1.000
_cell.length_c   1.000
_cell.angle_alpha   90.00
_cell.angle_beta   90.00
_cell.angle_gamma   90.00
#
_symmetry.space_group_name_H-M   'P 1'
#
loop_
_entity.id
_entity.type
_entity.pdbx_description
1 polymer ?
#
loop_
_entity_poly.entity_id
_entity_poly.type
_entity_poly.pdbx_seq_one_letter_code
_entity_poly.pdbx_strand_id
1 'polypeptide(L)'
;MSLEQIDAQSLRSAFITGAKSLEAKKEWINELNVFPVPDGDTGTNMTMTIMSAAKNLAAETSDDIATLCKAIAQGSLRGARGNSGVILSQLFRGAAKILKESQTIDVFELALAFDKASETAYKAVMKPKEGTILTVAKAMGEKALEIYDNFDDIIPFLEEVLKCGDETLKQTPEMLPVLKKAGVVDSGGQGLMVILHGILEGLKGNIIELGDVVLSTKASAVSGAARDDIDTADIKFGYCTEFIVNLKKEFTDKDEEEFKKFLTSIGDSLVCVADDEVVKVHVHTNDPGLAIQRGLTFGELTNLKIDNMREEHRERVIKGVDKILKEQNHKKKMGVISVSAGSGLTSIFKEIGVDIVVEGGQTMNPSTEDIIDAIDKLNAETVYILPNNKNIILAAEQAAKLEENKKVVVIPTKTIPQGITAMISLSEDRSAEENLENAKEEIANVKSAQITYAVRNTTIDDVEIHENDVMALGDNGIIGVDKSIDSAVDKAVSSMIDDSSELVSLYYGADVSEEDATKLCDELVGKYPKLEFELHNGGQPVYYYFISVE
;
A
#
# COMPACT_ATOMS: atom_id res chain seq x y z
N MET A 1 -29.30 22.16 -14.57
CA MET A 1 -30.41 21.58 -13.80
C MET A 1 -30.10 21.87 -12.34
N SER A 2 -31.08 22.32 -11.58
CA SER A 2 -30.95 22.47 -10.13
C SER A 2 -30.88 21.06 -9.49
N LEU A 3 -29.95 20.81 -8.58
CA LEU A 3 -29.82 19.58 -7.81
C LEU A 3 -30.02 19.92 -6.34
N GLU A 4 -31.25 19.75 -5.85
CA GLU A 4 -31.59 20.07 -4.45
C GLU A 4 -31.23 18.92 -3.48
N GLN A 5 -31.18 17.69 -4.00
CA GLN A 5 -30.88 16.48 -3.20
C GLN A 5 -30.08 15.47 -4.00
N ILE A 6 -29.14 14.78 -3.36
CA ILE A 6 -28.40 13.65 -3.90
C ILE A 6 -29.08 12.36 -3.42
N ASP A 7 -29.52 11.54 -4.35
CA ASP A 7 -30.00 10.19 -4.08
C ASP A 7 -28.85 9.15 -4.11
N ALA A 8 -29.16 7.91 -3.77
CA ALA A 8 -28.19 6.83 -3.71
C ALA A 8 -27.50 6.56 -5.08
N GLN A 9 -28.23 6.68 -6.19
CA GLN A 9 -27.67 6.45 -7.52
C GLN A 9 -26.70 7.56 -7.92
N SER A 10 -27.07 8.81 -7.65
CA SER A 10 -26.21 9.99 -7.88
C SER A 10 -24.96 9.94 -7.02
N LEU A 11 -25.08 9.57 -5.73
CA LEU A 11 -23.95 9.38 -4.82
C LEU A 11 -22.97 8.32 -5.37
N ARG A 12 -23.49 7.15 -5.78
CA ARG A 12 -22.69 6.06 -6.33
C ARG A 12 -21.92 6.51 -7.58
N SER A 13 -22.61 7.09 -8.55
CA SER A 13 -22.02 7.52 -9.81
C SER A 13 -20.99 8.62 -9.62
N ALA A 14 -21.28 9.59 -8.76
CA ALA A 14 -20.38 10.70 -8.46
C ALA A 14 -19.10 10.20 -7.74
N PHE A 15 -19.22 9.31 -6.74
CA PHE A 15 -18.07 8.76 -6.04
C PHE A 15 -17.15 7.96 -6.97
N ILE A 16 -17.71 7.12 -7.85
CA ILE A 16 -16.96 6.37 -8.84
C ILE A 16 -16.24 7.31 -9.80
N THR A 17 -16.90 8.37 -10.26
CA THR A 17 -16.29 9.39 -11.13
C THR A 17 -15.12 10.09 -10.43
N GLY A 18 -15.25 10.42 -9.13
CA GLY A 18 -14.16 10.97 -8.33
C GLY A 18 -12.96 10.01 -8.22
N ALA A 19 -13.22 8.73 -8.01
CA ALA A 19 -12.18 7.70 -7.93
C ALA A 19 -11.40 7.56 -9.25
N LYS A 20 -12.12 7.53 -10.38
CA LYS A 20 -11.52 7.49 -11.72
C LYS A 20 -10.75 8.75 -12.08
N SER A 21 -11.22 9.90 -11.63
CA SER A 21 -10.52 11.18 -11.83
C SER A 21 -9.16 11.18 -11.14
N LEU A 22 -9.05 10.60 -9.93
CA LEU A 22 -7.79 10.44 -9.25
C LEU A 22 -6.88 9.42 -9.96
N GLU A 23 -7.44 8.26 -10.36
CA GLU A 23 -6.69 7.22 -11.08
C GLU A 23 -6.02 7.78 -12.34
N ALA A 24 -6.76 8.58 -13.12
CA ALA A 24 -6.24 9.22 -14.34
C ALA A 24 -5.10 10.23 -14.08
N LYS A 25 -5.02 10.80 -12.88
CA LYS A 25 -4.01 11.80 -12.51
C LYS A 25 -3.00 11.28 -11.49
N LYS A 26 -2.97 9.97 -11.23
CA LYS A 26 -2.16 9.32 -10.21
C LYS A 26 -0.68 9.70 -10.31
N GLU A 27 -0.09 9.58 -11.50
CA GLU A 27 1.33 9.85 -11.72
C GLU A 27 1.67 11.33 -11.50
N TRP A 28 0.82 12.24 -11.96
CA TRP A 28 1.00 13.67 -11.70
C TRP A 28 0.97 14.00 -10.20
N ILE A 29 0.11 13.34 -9.41
CA ILE A 29 0.08 13.52 -7.95
C ILE A 29 1.35 12.95 -7.30
N ASN A 30 1.87 11.82 -7.82
CA ASN A 30 3.14 11.26 -7.39
C ASN A 30 4.30 12.26 -7.62
N GLU A 31 4.29 12.98 -8.74
CA GLU A 31 5.30 14.01 -9.05
C GLU A 31 5.30 15.19 -8.06
N LEU A 32 4.17 15.50 -7.44
CA LEU A 32 4.08 16.56 -6.42
C LEU A 32 4.60 16.12 -5.06
N ASN A 33 4.78 14.83 -4.82
CA ASN A 33 5.27 14.30 -3.55
C ASN A 33 6.78 14.46 -3.45
N VAL A 34 7.22 15.51 -2.75
CA VAL A 34 8.63 15.88 -2.61
C VAL A 34 9.19 15.73 -1.21
N PHE A 35 8.40 15.31 -0.24
CA PHE A 35 8.81 15.29 1.16
C PHE A 35 8.25 14.07 1.91
N PRO A 36 9.02 13.52 2.87
CA PRO A 36 10.42 13.85 3.24
C PRO A 36 11.44 13.25 2.28
N VAL A 37 11.10 12.17 1.64
CA VAL A 37 11.80 11.53 0.52
C VAL A 37 10.85 11.64 -0.66
N PRO A 38 11.30 11.97 -1.86
CA PRO A 38 10.47 11.94 -3.05
C PRO A 38 10.23 10.48 -3.48
N ASP A 39 9.60 9.70 -2.59
CA ASP A 39 9.18 8.32 -2.86
C ASP A 39 8.06 8.25 -3.89
N GLY A 40 7.42 9.41 -4.17
CA GLY A 40 6.48 9.56 -5.27
C GLY A 40 5.25 8.65 -5.15
N ASP A 41 4.85 8.27 -3.93
CA ASP A 41 3.83 7.25 -3.71
C ASP A 41 2.44 7.79 -3.32
N THR A 42 2.31 9.10 -3.05
CA THR A 42 1.05 9.71 -2.58
C THR A 42 -0.12 9.45 -3.51
N GLY A 43 0.05 9.67 -4.81
CA GLY A 43 -0.99 9.41 -5.81
C GLY A 43 -1.36 7.93 -5.89
N THR A 44 -0.38 7.05 -5.80
CA THR A 44 -0.56 5.60 -5.77
C THR A 44 -1.34 5.16 -4.52
N ASN A 45 -0.92 5.60 -3.34
CA ASN A 45 -1.57 5.26 -2.06
C ASN A 45 -3.02 5.75 -2.01
N MET A 46 -3.28 7.00 -2.41
CA MET A 46 -4.63 7.56 -2.46
C MET A 46 -5.51 6.85 -3.48
N THR A 47 -4.97 6.55 -4.68
CA THR A 47 -5.70 5.82 -5.73
C THR A 47 -6.08 4.41 -5.26
N MET A 48 -5.15 3.65 -4.70
CA MET A 48 -5.45 2.30 -4.21
C MET A 48 -6.50 2.34 -3.09
N THR A 49 -6.44 3.34 -2.23
CA THR A 49 -7.40 3.53 -1.13
C THR A 49 -8.81 3.82 -1.65
N ILE A 50 -8.98 4.80 -2.55
CA ILE A 50 -10.31 5.16 -3.06
C ILE A 50 -10.86 4.10 -4.02
N MET A 51 -10.01 3.41 -4.79
CA MET A 51 -10.44 2.31 -5.67
C MET A 51 -10.94 1.10 -4.88
N SER A 52 -10.38 0.83 -3.68
CA SER A 52 -10.93 -0.16 -2.76
C SER A 52 -12.34 0.22 -2.30
N ALA A 53 -12.58 1.49 -1.96
CA ALA A 53 -13.91 2.00 -1.64
C ALA A 53 -14.87 1.91 -2.83
N ALA A 54 -14.42 2.31 -4.03
CA ALA A 54 -15.23 2.26 -5.25
C ALA A 54 -15.61 0.81 -5.64
N LYS A 55 -14.72 -0.17 -5.43
CA LYS A 55 -15.01 -1.60 -5.63
C LYS A 55 -16.10 -2.10 -4.66
N ASN A 56 -15.99 -1.77 -3.38
CA ASN A 56 -17.01 -2.13 -2.39
C ASN A 56 -18.35 -1.49 -2.73
N LEU A 57 -18.33 -0.22 -3.12
CA LEU A 57 -19.52 0.53 -3.52
C LEU A 57 -20.18 -0.06 -4.78
N ALA A 58 -19.39 -0.47 -5.77
CA ALA A 58 -19.89 -1.09 -7.00
C ALA A 58 -20.45 -2.51 -6.76
N ALA A 59 -19.95 -3.23 -5.76
CA ALA A 59 -20.45 -4.54 -5.36
C ALA A 59 -21.75 -4.47 -4.55
N GLU A 60 -22.07 -3.30 -3.98
CA GLU A 60 -23.29 -3.09 -3.19
C GLU A 60 -24.50 -2.94 -4.14
N THR A 61 -25.54 -3.70 -3.87
CA THR A 61 -26.78 -3.68 -4.68
C THR A 61 -27.89 -2.82 -4.07
N SER A 62 -27.70 -2.34 -2.85
CA SER A 62 -28.66 -1.50 -2.15
C SER A 62 -28.69 -0.08 -2.73
N ASP A 63 -29.88 0.52 -2.80
CA ASP A 63 -30.10 1.93 -3.12
C ASP A 63 -30.34 2.77 -1.84
N ASP A 64 -29.80 2.33 -0.71
CA ASP A 64 -29.87 3.02 0.57
C ASP A 64 -28.56 3.78 0.85
N ILE A 65 -28.64 5.08 1.11
CA ILE A 65 -27.47 5.95 1.35
C ILE A 65 -26.63 5.45 2.53
N ALA A 66 -27.27 5.00 3.61
CA ALA A 66 -26.55 4.49 4.79
C ALA A 66 -25.65 3.29 4.42
N THR A 67 -26.19 2.38 3.61
CA THR A 67 -25.45 1.20 3.12
C THR A 67 -24.30 1.60 2.20
N LEU A 68 -24.53 2.56 1.29
CA LEU A 68 -23.47 3.07 0.39
C LEU A 68 -22.37 3.80 1.17
N CYS A 69 -22.72 4.66 2.12
CA CYS A 69 -21.78 5.34 3.00
C CYS A 69 -20.94 4.35 3.83
N LYS A 70 -21.56 3.27 4.32
CA LYS A 70 -20.85 2.18 5.01
C LYS A 70 -19.86 1.47 4.07
N ALA A 71 -20.27 1.16 2.85
CA ALA A 71 -19.41 0.53 1.84
C ALA A 71 -18.19 1.39 1.51
N ILE A 72 -18.38 2.71 1.33
CA ILE A 72 -17.30 3.69 1.09
C ILE A 72 -16.35 3.73 2.31
N ALA A 73 -16.89 3.89 3.51
CA ALA A 73 -16.10 4.01 4.73
C ALA A 73 -15.29 2.73 5.02
N GLN A 74 -15.89 1.55 4.89
CA GLN A 74 -15.22 0.28 5.12
C GLN A 74 -14.20 -0.04 4.02
N GLY A 75 -14.57 0.18 2.76
CA GLY A 75 -13.68 -0.09 1.63
C GLY A 75 -12.43 0.80 1.65
N SER A 76 -12.59 2.11 1.91
CA SER A 76 -11.45 3.02 2.05
C SER A 76 -10.59 2.69 3.25
N LEU A 77 -11.19 2.29 4.39
CA LEU A 77 -10.47 1.97 5.61
C LEU A 77 -9.59 0.73 5.44
N ARG A 78 -10.13 -0.36 4.88
CA ARG A 78 -9.40 -1.60 4.64
C ARG A 78 -8.34 -1.44 3.56
N GLY A 79 -8.66 -0.71 2.51
CA GLY A 79 -7.74 -0.43 1.41
C GLY A 79 -6.74 0.69 1.69
N ALA A 80 -6.75 1.33 2.87
CA ALA A 80 -5.89 2.45 3.20
C ALA A 80 -4.40 2.07 3.16
N ARG A 81 -3.62 2.86 2.41
CA ARG A 81 -2.17 2.66 2.24
C ARG A 81 -1.42 3.96 2.52
N GLY A 82 -0.29 3.84 3.19
CA GLY A 82 0.52 4.99 3.56
C GLY A 82 -0.23 6.05 4.38
N ASN A 83 0.43 7.14 4.71
CA ASN A 83 -0.19 8.22 5.50
C ASN A 83 -1.33 8.91 4.73
N SER A 84 -1.14 9.18 3.44
CA SER A 84 -2.12 9.86 2.59
C SER A 84 -3.41 9.04 2.42
N GLY A 85 -3.29 7.72 2.21
CA GLY A 85 -4.44 6.83 2.11
C GLY A 85 -5.19 6.69 3.43
N VAL A 86 -4.48 6.58 4.56
CA VAL A 86 -5.12 6.52 5.88
C VAL A 86 -5.87 7.82 6.17
N ILE A 87 -5.28 8.99 5.92
CA ILE A 87 -5.97 10.28 6.12
C ILE A 87 -7.19 10.38 5.22
N LEU A 88 -7.08 10.02 3.93
CA LEU A 88 -8.21 9.99 2.99
C LEU A 88 -9.34 9.08 3.51
N SER A 89 -9.02 7.90 4.03
CA SER A 89 -10.00 6.99 4.60
C SER A 89 -10.73 7.58 5.81
N GLN A 90 -10.04 8.38 6.64
CA GLN A 90 -10.65 9.06 7.77
C GLN A 90 -11.58 10.22 7.34
N LEU A 91 -11.24 10.94 6.25
CA LEU A 91 -12.14 11.93 5.66
C LEU A 91 -13.46 11.26 5.22
N PHE A 92 -13.40 10.17 4.49
CA PHE A 92 -14.60 9.42 4.07
C PHE A 92 -15.38 8.86 5.26
N ARG A 93 -14.71 8.34 6.29
CA ARG A 93 -15.37 7.87 7.51
C ARG A 93 -16.07 8.99 8.27
N GLY A 94 -15.47 10.17 8.31
CA GLY A 94 -16.08 11.34 8.94
C GLY A 94 -17.36 11.77 8.22
N ALA A 95 -17.30 11.91 6.89
CA ALA A 95 -18.47 12.22 6.07
C ALA A 95 -19.58 11.16 6.21
N ALA A 96 -19.21 9.88 6.14
CA ALA A 96 -20.16 8.77 6.27
C ALA A 96 -20.90 8.75 7.62
N LYS A 97 -20.31 9.26 8.70
CA LYS A 97 -20.97 9.34 10.02
C LYS A 97 -22.20 10.26 10.02
N ILE A 98 -22.17 11.30 9.20
CA ILE A 98 -23.29 12.23 9.04
C ILE A 98 -24.27 11.66 8.01
N LEU A 99 -23.79 11.35 6.82
CA LEU A 99 -24.63 11.00 5.68
C LEU A 99 -25.42 9.69 5.83
N LYS A 100 -24.96 8.77 6.67
CA LYS A 100 -25.67 7.49 6.93
C LYS A 100 -27.03 7.62 7.62
N GLU A 101 -27.35 8.77 8.20
CA GLU A 101 -28.64 9.00 8.85
C GLU A 101 -29.69 9.56 7.85
N SER A 102 -29.29 9.85 6.62
CA SER A 102 -30.09 10.54 5.62
C SER A 102 -30.68 9.58 4.58
N GLN A 103 -31.89 9.86 4.12
CA GLN A 103 -32.49 9.16 2.98
C GLN A 103 -32.07 9.80 1.64
N THR A 104 -31.90 11.11 1.63
CA THR A 104 -31.33 11.93 0.57
C THR A 104 -30.37 12.92 1.20
N ILE A 105 -29.38 13.41 0.46
CA ILE A 105 -28.38 14.33 0.97
C ILE A 105 -28.66 15.71 0.41
N ASP A 106 -28.89 16.69 1.27
CA ASP A 106 -29.06 18.10 0.92
C ASP A 106 -27.80 18.94 1.21
N VAL A 107 -27.89 20.26 1.01
CA VAL A 107 -26.78 21.19 1.24
C VAL A 107 -26.35 21.21 2.71
N PHE A 108 -27.30 21.15 3.65
CA PHE A 108 -27.00 21.19 5.08
C PHE A 108 -26.25 19.94 5.54
N GLU A 109 -26.70 18.77 5.09
CA GLU A 109 -26.05 17.49 5.40
C GLU A 109 -24.65 17.39 4.80
N LEU A 110 -24.45 17.93 3.58
CA LEU A 110 -23.13 18.05 2.96
C LEU A 110 -22.21 18.96 3.78
N ALA A 111 -22.70 20.11 4.24
CA ALA A 111 -21.90 21.02 5.07
C ALA A 111 -21.42 20.34 6.37
N LEU A 112 -22.33 19.65 7.06
CA LEU A 112 -21.99 18.85 8.24
C LEU A 112 -21.01 17.71 7.92
N ALA A 113 -21.16 17.08 6.73
CA ALA A 113 -20.28 16.01 6.31
C ALA A 113 -18.84 16.49 6.03
N PHE A 114 -18.66 17.65 5.40
CA PHE A 114 -17.34 18.27 5.20
C PHE A 114 -16.65 18.60 6.52
N ASP A 115 -17.36 19.22 7.46
CA ASP A 115 -16.83 19.53 8.78
C ASP A 115 -16.43 18.26 9.53
N LYS A 116 -17.33 17.27 9.59
CA LYS A 116 -17.06 16.00 10.28
C LYS A 116 -15.96 15.18 9.66
N ALA A 117 -15.78 15.28 8.35
CA ALA A 117 -14.66 14.67 7.63
C ALA A 117 -13.34 15.23 8.15
N SER A 118 -13.19 16.56 8.18
CA SER A 118 -11.98 17.23 8.65
C SER A 118 -11.71 16.92 10.13
N GLU A 119 -12.70 17.02 11.01
CA GLU A 119 -12.58 16.71 12.45
C GLU A 119 -12.08 15.26 12.66
N THR A 120 -12.62 14.30 11.90
CA THR A 120 -12.27 12.89 12.04
C THR A 120 -10.84 12.64 11.57
N ALA A 121 -10.41 13.26 10.47
CA ALA A 121 -9.04 13.13 9.95
C ALA A 121 -8.01 13.78 10.89
N TYR A 122 -8.27 14.96 11.43
CA TYR A 122 -7.38 15.59 12.41
C TYR A 122 -7.20 14.76 13.68
N LYS A 123 -8.25 14.11 14.17
CA LYS A 123 -8.18 13.22 15.35
C LYS A 123 -7.39 11.95 15.12
N ALA A 124 -7.24 11.53 13.86
CA ALA A 124 -6.50 10.33 13.51
C ALA A 124 -4.98 10.56 13.44
N VAL A 125 -4.53 11.79 13.31
CA VAL A 125 -3.12 12.15 13.17
C VAL A 125 -2.59 12.71 14.50
N MET A 126 -1.59 12.04 15.09
CA MET A 126 -1.04 12.43 16.39
C MET A 126 -0.39 13.82 16.39
N LYS A 127 0.23 14.21 15.28
CA LYS A 127 0.88 15.53 15.11
C LYS A 127 0.49 16.13 13.76
N PRO A 128 -0.74 16.67 13.64
CA PRO A 128 -1.18 17.28 12.39
C PRO A 128 -0.27 18.48 12.03
N LYS A 129 0.06 18.58 10.74
CA LYS A 129 0.85 19.71 10.21
C LYS A 129 -0.03 20.56 9.30
N GLU A 130 0.05 21.88 9.49
CA GLU A 130 -0.59 22.83 8.58
C GLU A 130 0.16 22.87 7.24
N GLY A 131 -0.58 23.22 6.17
CA GLY A 131 -0.08 23.19 4.80
C GLY A 131 -0.17 21.81 4.14
N THR A 132 -1.07 20.92 4.64
CA THR A 132 -1.28 19.58 4.13
C THR A 132 -2.75 19.33 3.74
N ILE A 133 -3.08 18.14 3.25
CA ILE A 133 -4.45 17.67 2.99
C ILE A 133 -5.41 18.00 4.14
N LEU A 134 -4.94 17.96 5.40
CA LEU A 134 -5.75 18.29 6.57
C LEU A 134 -6.20 19.75 6.55
N THR A 135 -5.28 20.67 6.23
CA THR A 135 -5.56 22.11 6.15
C THR A 135 -6.57 22.42 5.05
N VAL A 136 -6.43 21.77 3.88
CA VAL A 136 -7.39 21.92 2.76
C VAL A 136 -8.77 21.41 3.17
N ALA A 137 -8.85 20.22 3.77
CA ALA A 137 -10.10 19.64 4.24
C ALA A 137 -10.79 20.51 5.31
N LYS A 138 -10.01 21.06 6.26
CA LYS A 138 -10.52 21.94 7.30
C LYS A 138 -11.09 23.23 6.74
N ALA A 139 -10.37 23.89 5.83
CA ALA A 139 -10.85 25.13 5.20
C ALA A 139 -12.16 24.92 4.43
N MET A 140 -12.31 23.78 3.74
CA MET A 140 -13.56 23.42 3.07
C MET A 140 -14.69 23.16 4.07
N GLY A 141 -14.43 22.47 5.19
CA GLY A 141 -15.42 22.23 6.24
C GLY A 141 -15.93 23.54 6.87
N GLU A 142 -15.01 24.42 7.26
CA GLU A 142 -15.32 25.74 7.81
C GLU A 142 -16.12 26.57 6.79
N LYS A 143 -15.71 26.57 5.51
CA LYS A 143 -16.42 27.30 4.46
C LYS A 143 -17.81 26.73 4.22
N ALA A 144 -17.97 25.42 4.19
CA ALA A 144 -19.25 24.77 4.01
C ALA A 144 -20.26 25.18 5.09
N LEU A 145 -19.83 25.19 6.37
CA LEU A 145 -20.67 25.65 7.50
C LEU A 145 -20.95 27.17 7.47
N GLU A 146 -20.08 27.98 6.86
CA GLU A 146 -20.28 29.42 6.73
C GLU A 146 -21.39 29.75 5.71
N ILE A 147 -21.52 28.97 4.62
CA ILE A 147 -22.31 29.37 3.46
C ILE A 147 -23.55 28.54 3.19
N TYR A 148 -23.77 27.39 3.87
CA TYR A 148 -24.85 26.45 3.54
C TYR A 148 -26.25 27.11 3.50
N ASP A 149 -26.52 28.07 4.38
CA ASP A 149 -27.81 28.78 4.44
C ASP A 149 -28.07 29.68 3.19
N ASN A 150 -27.08 29.89 2.34
CA ASN A 150 -27.20 30.74 1.15
C ASN A 150 -27.55 29.93 -0.12
N PHE A 151 -27.66 28.62 -0.03
CA PHE A 151 -27.83 27.73 -1.17
C PHE A 151 -28.93 26.69 -0.92
N ASP A 152 -29.80 26.53 -1.89
CA ASP A 152 -30.73 25.41 -1.99
C ASP A 152 -30.26 24.37 -3.04
N ASP A 153 -29.32 24.76 -3.93
CA ASP A 153 -28.76 23.93 -5.00
C ASP A 153 -27.35 23.46 -4.63
N ILE A 154 -27.14 22.15 -4.64
CA ILE A 154 -25.90 21.47 -4.27
C ILE A 154 -24.74 21.84 -5.20
N ILE A 155 -24.99 22.01 -6.51
CA ILE A 155 -23.92 22.28 -7.48
C ILE A 155 -23.21 23.62 -7.19
N PRO A 156 -23.90 24.78 -7.12
CA PRO A 156 -23.24 26.05 -6.80
C PRO A 156 -22.66 26.07 -5.37
N PHE A 157 -23.29 25.38 -4.41
CA PHE A 157 -22.74 25.23 -3.07
C PHE A 157 -21.37 24.54 -3.12
N LEU A 158 -21.29 23.36 -3.77
CA LEU A 158 -20.02 22.62 -3.89
C LEU A 158 -18.98 23.42 -4.68
N GLU A 159 -19.37 24.16 -5.73
CA GLU A 159 -18.45 25.01 -6.48
C GLU A 159 -17.76 26.06 -5.59
N GLU A 160 -18.48 26.71 -4.68
CA GLU A 160 -17.88 27.67 -3.74
C GLU A 160 -17.03 26.99 -2.65
N VAL A 161 -17.45 25.83 -2.14
CA VAL A 161 -16.64 25.07 -1.17
C VAL A 161 -15.33 24.58 -1.81
N LEU A 162 -15.39 24.03 -3.02
CA LEU A 162 -14.20 23.55 -3.73
C LEU A 162 -13.27 24.69 -4.15
N LYS A 163 -13.81 25.84 -4.52
CA LYS A 163 -13.01 27.04 -4.78
C LYS A 163 -12.19 27.47 -3.54
N CYS A 164 -12.79 27.42 -2.34
CA CYS A 164 -12.07 27.65 -1.10
C CYS A 164 -10.97 26.60 -0.90
N GLY A 165 -11.24 25.32 -1.19
CA GLY A 165 -10.24 24.25 -1.17
C GLY A 165 -9.06 24.52 -2.12
N ASP A 166 -9.34 24.90 -3.38
CA ASP A 166 -8.32 25.24 -4.37
C ASP A 166 -7.46 26.45 -3.97
N GLU A 167 -8.09 27.47 -3.37
CA GLU A 167 -7.38 28.66 -2.87
C GLU A 167 -6.47 28.29 -1.67
N THR A 168 -6.96 27.47 -0.76
CA THR A 168 -6.18 26.97 0.38
C THR A 168 -5.02 26.07 -0.08
N LEU A 169 -5.26 25.19 -1.05
CA LEU A 169 -4.23 24.35 -1.63
C LEU A 169 -3.08 25.17 -2.22
N LYS A 170 -3.37 26.24 -2.95
CA LYS A 170 -2.37 27.16 -3.49
C LYS A 170 -1.54 27.87 -2.41
N GLN A 171 -2.07 27.96 -1.17
CA GLN A 171 -1.38 28.57 -0.05
C GLN A 171 -0.54 27.57 0.76
N THR A 172 -0.66 26.27 0.52
CA THR A 172 0.10 25.23 1.25
C THR A 172 1.62 25.44 1.21
N PRO A 173 2.24 25.95 0.11
CA PRO A 173 3.67 26.27 0.10
C PRO A 173 4.06 27.39 1.10
N GLU A 174 3.17 28.34 1.39
CA GLU A 174 3.44 29.40 2.36
C GLU A 174 3.33 28.91 3.82
N MET A 175 2.62 27.80 4.04
CA MET A 175 2.43 27.19 5.36
C MET A 175 3.50 26.15 5.67
N LEU A 176 4.03 25.47 4.64
CA LEU A 176 5.02 24.39 4.79
C LEU A 176 6.27 24.71 3.95
N PRO A 177 7.38 25.14 4.61
CA PRO A 177 8.58 25.65 3.91
C PRO A 177 9.16 24.70 2.87
N VAL A 178 9.06 23.38 3.07
CA VAL A 178 9.57 22.38 2.13
C VAL A 178 8.82 22.42 0.79
N LEU A 179 7.52 22.63 0.81
CA LEU A 179 6.71 22.77 -0.42
C LEU A 179 7.09 24.07 -1.16
N LYS A 180 7.34 25.14 -0.41
CA LYS A 180 7.78 26.41 -0.98
C LYS A 180 9.13 26.29 -1.67
N LYS A 181 10.09 25.61 -1.06
CA LYS A 181 11.41 25.36 -1.64
C LYS A 181 11.31 24.52 -2.92
N ALA A 182 10.45 23.50 -2.93
CA ALA A 182 10.22 22.65 -4.09
C ALA A 182 9.34 23.28 -5.18
N GLY A 183 8.69 24.42 -4.90
CA GLY A 183 7.80 25.11 -5.84
C GLY A 183 6.52 24.31 -6.18
N VAL A 184 6.07 23.46 -5.26
CA VAL A 184 4.88 22.60 -5.43
C VAL A 184 3.87 22.82 -4.32
N VAL A 185 2.62 22.44 -4.57
CA VAL A 185 1.55 22.36 -3.56
C VAL A 185 1.58 21.00 -2.85
N ASP A 186 0.83 20.84 -1.74
CA ASP A 186 0.71 19.56 -1.06
C ASP A 186 0.07 18.49 -1.97
N SER A 187 0.77 17.38 -2.17
CA SER A 187 0.34 16.28 -3.03
C SER A 187 -0.95 15.61 -2.53
N GLY A 188 -1.09 15.43 -1.22
CA GLY A 188 -2.30 14.89 -0.60
C GLY A 188 -3.51 15.80 -0.77
N GLY A 189 -3.34 17.11 -0.54
CA GLY A 189 -4.36 18.13 -0.79
C GLY A 189 -4.75 18.19 -2.27
N GLN A 190 -3.79 18.11 -3.18
CA GLN A 190 -4.06 18.06 -4.61
C GLN A 190 -4.87 16.82 -4.99
N GLY A 191 -4.53 15.66 -4.43
CA GLY A 191 -5.29 14.41 -4.63
C GLY A 191 -6.72 14.52 -4.13
N LEU A 192 -6.94 15.12 -2.97
CA LEU A 192 -8.27 15.39 -2.43
C LEU A 192 -9.10 16.29 -3.36
N MET A 193 -8.51 17.38 -3.85
CA MET A 193 -9.19 18.29 -4.78
C MET A 193 -9.57 17.60 -6.10
N VAL A 194 -8.68 16.74 -6.64
CA VAL A 194 -8.99 15.95 -7.85
C VAL A 194 -10.19 15.02 -7.63
N ILE A 195 -10.26 14.36 -6.47
CA ILE A 195 -11.41 13.50 -6.12
C ILE A 195 -12.69 14.31 -6.06
N LEU A 196 -12.69 15.42 -5.31
CA LEU A 196 -13.89 16.22 -5.08
C LEU A 196 -14.39 16.91 -6.35
N HIS A 197 -13.50 17.43 -7.20
CA HIS A 197 -13.87 17.91 -8.53
C HIS A 197 -14.46 16.81 -9.40
N GLY A 198 -13.91 15.59 -9.34
CA GLY A 198 -14.49 14.44 -10.03
C GLY A 198 -15.88 14.08 -9.52
N ILE A 199 -16.11 14.15 -8.21
CA ILE A 199 -17.45 13.96 -7.61
C ILE A 199 -18.42 15.03 -8.11
N LEU A 200 -18.01 16.30 -8.12
CA LEU A 200 -18.83 17.40 -8.65
C LEU A 200 -19.19 17.19 -10.11
N GLU A 201 -18.25 16.80 -10.96
CA GLU A 201 -18.52 16.49 -12.38
C GLU A 201 -19.49 15.30 -12.51
N GLY A 202 -19.36 14.26 -11.69
CA GLY A 202 -20.31 13.16 -11.66
C GLY A 202 -21.73 13.60 -11.27
N LEU A 203 -21.87 14.53 -10.31
CA LEU A 203 -23.17 15.14 -9.95
C LEU A 203 -23.75 16.02 -11.07
N LYS A 204 -22.92 16.65 -11.88
CA LYS A 204 -23.33 17.39 -13.09
C LYS A 204 -23.75 16.47 -14.24
N GLY A 205 -23.59 15.16 -14.10
CA GLY A 205 -23.93 14.15 -15.11
C GLY A 205 -22.78 13.76 -16.04
N ASN A 206 -21.55 14.25 -15.81
CA ASN A 206 -20.34 13.85 -16.52
C ASN A 206 -19.78 12.57 -15.88
N ILE A 207 -20.47 11.44 -16.05
CA ILE A 207 -20.19 10.17 -15.36
C ILE A 207 -19.06 9.42 -16.08
N ILE A 208 -18.09 8.92 -15.30
CA ILE A 208 -17.05 8.00 -15.76
C ILE A 208 -17.36 6.63 -15.12
N GLU A 209 -17.62 5.62 -15.94
CA GLU A 209 -17.92 4.26 -15.45
C GLU A 209 -16.65 3.53 -14.98
N LEU A 210 -16.81 2.66 -13.99
CA LEU A 210 -15.79 1.66 -13.68
C LEU A 210 -15.84 0.63 -14.83
N GLY A 211 -14.85 0.62 -15.71
CA GLY A 211 -14.76 -0.39 -16.77
C GLY A 211 -14.64 -1.82 -16.17
N ASP A 212 -14.80 -2.85 -17.04
CA ASP A 212 -14.94 -4.29 -16.72
C ASP A 212 -13.87 -4.93 -15.80
N VAL A 213 -12.84 -4.20 -15.38
CA VAL A 213 -11.84 -4.65 -14.40
C VAL A 213 -12.47 -5.06 -13.05
N VAL A 214 -13.68 -4.56 -12.72
CA VAL A 214 -14.41 -4.93 -11.50
C VAL A 214 -15.05 -6.32 -11.60
N LEU A 215 -15.37 -6.79 -12.81
CA LEU A 215 -16.02 -8.09 -13.00
C LEU A 215 -15.05 -9.29 -12.94
N SER A 216 -13.75 -9.08 -13.23
CA SER A 216 -12.76 -10.16 -13.17
C SER A 216 -12.37 -10.57 -11.74
N THR A 217 -12.58 -9.70 -10.73
CA THR A 217 -12.31 -10.03 -9.31
C THR A 217 -13.45 -10.83 -8.64
N LYS A 218 -14.67 -10.84 -9.21
CA LYS A 218 -15.74 -11.73 -8.70
C LYS A 218 -15.50 -13.22 -9.01
N ALA A 219 -14.71 -13.52 -10.05
CA ALA A 219 -14.37 -14.90 -10.40
C ALA A 219 -13.30 -15.52 -9.46
N SER A 220 -12.48 -14.70 -8.80
CA SER A 220 -11.45 -15.18 -7.87
C SER A 220 -11.93 -15.31 -6.42
N ALA A 221 -13.01 -14.61 -6.04
CA ALA A 221 -13.56 -14.66 -4.68
C ALA A 221 -14.54 -15.81 -4.43
N VAL A 222 -15.01 -16.52 -5.50
CA VAL A 222 -15.96 -17.65 -5.36
C VAL A 222 -15.25 -19.00 -5.18
N SER A 223 -13.92 -19.07 -5.32
CA SER A 223 -13.17 -20.32 -5.13
C SER A 223 -12.71 -20.58 -3.69
N GLY A 224 -13.06 -19.72 -2.74
CA GLY A 224 -12.62 -19.82 -1.34
C GLY A 224 -13.55 -20.47 -0.33
N ALA A 225 -14.79 -20.79 -0.69
CA ALA A 225 -15.76 -21.35 0.25
C ALA A 225 -16.51 -22.52 -0.35
N ALA A 226 -15.93 -23.68 -0.38
CA ALA A 226 -16.50 -25.04 -0.41
C ALA A 226 -15.63 -26.02 -1.20
N ARG A 227 -14.53 -26.49 -0.64
CA ARG A 227 -13.82 -27.72 -1.05
C ARG A 227 -12.88 -28.17 0.07
N ASP A 228 -13.45 -28.49 1.23
CA ASP A 228 -12.64 -28.99 2.36
C ASP A 228 -12.48 -30.52 2.40
N ASP A 229 -12.93 -31.28 1.37
CA ASP A 229 -12.89 -32.74 1.37
C ASP A 229 -12.51 -33.37 0.01
N ILE A 230 -11.44 -32.88 -0.65
CA ILE A 230 -10.92 -33.57 -1.84
C ILE A 230 -9.57 -34.19 -1.48
N ASP A 231 -9.50 -35.51 -1.50
CA ASP A 231 -8.23 -36.24 -1.36
C ASP A 231 -7.31 -35.93 -2.55
N THR A 232 -5.97 -35.88 -2.29
CA THR A 232 -4.95 -35.62 -3.33
C THR A 232 -5.07 -36.63 -4.51
N ALA A 233 -5.66 -37.79 -4.27
CA ALA A 233 -5.95 -38.82 -5.27
C ALA A 233 -7.08 -38.42 -6.27
N ASP A 234 -7.92 -37.45 -5.91
CA ASP A 234 -9.04 -36.98 -6.73
C ASP A 234 -8.67 -35.88 -7.71
N ILE A 235 -7.45 -35.30 -7.64
CA ILE A 235 -6.96 -34.30 -8.60
C ILE A 235 -6.57 -35.02 -9.90
N LYS A 236 -7.53 -35.10 -10.83
CA LYS A 236 -7.37 -35.77 -12.12
C LYS A 236 -6.31 -35.10 -13.01
N PHE A 237 -6.32 -33.76 -13.06
CA PHE A 237 -5.36 -32.93 -13.80
C PHE A 237 -4.52 -32.11 -12.84
N GLY A 238 -3.19 -32.27 -12.88
CA GLY A 238 -2.30 -31.81 -11.83
C GLY A 238 -1.79 -30.39 -11.98
N TYR A 239 -1.92 -29.76 -13.15
CA TYR A 239 -1.38 -28.45 -13.42
C TYR A 239 -2.46 -27.47 -13.84
N CYS A 240 -2.56 -26.33 -13.12
CA CYS A 240 -3.26 -25.14 -13.59
C CYS A 240 -2.34 -24.40 -14.57
N THR A 241 -2.78 -24.25 -15.81
CA THR A 241 -1.99 -23.64 -16.88
C THR A 241 -2.73 -22.46 -17.46
N GLU A 242 -2.14 -21.27 -17.34
CA GLU A 242 -2.68 -20.01 -17.84
C GLU A 242 -1.71 -19.34 -18.80
N PHE A 243 -2.22 -18.76 -19.88
CA PHE A 243 -1.45 -17.93 -20.80
C PHE A 243 -2.35 -17.07 -21.68
N ILE A 244 -1.75 -16.03 -22.27
CA ILE A 244 -2.38 -15.20 -23.28
C ILE A 244 -1.63 -15.40 -24.60
N VAL A 245 -2.37 -15.66 -25.67
CA VAL A 245 -1.86 -15.73 -27.04
C VAL A 245 -2.07 -14.37 -27.70
N ASN A 246 -1.02 -13.65 -28.05
CA ASN A 246 -1.09 -12.47 -28.91
C ASN A 246 -1.15 -12.97 -30.38
N LEU A 247 -2.31 -12.79 -31.02
CA LEU A 247 -2.60 -13.35 -32.33
C LEU A 247 -1.74 -12.70 -33.42
N LYS A 248 -1.16 -13.53 -34.29
CA LYS A 248 -0.39 -13.08 -35.48
C LYS A 248 -1.21 -13.16 -36.77
N LYS A 249 -2.38 -13.74 -36.72
CA LYS A 249 -3.30 -13.96 -37.84
C LYS A 249 -4.72 -13.87 -37.34
N GLU A 250 -5.65 -13.62 -38.24
CA GLU A 250 -7.07 -13.70 -37.96
C GLU A 250 -7.42 -15.05 -37.31
N PHE A 251 -8.08 -15.00 -36.16
CA PHE A 251 -8.50 -16.15 -35.37
C PHE A 251 -10.01 -16.29 -35.56
N THR A 252 -10.40 -17.30 -36.33
CA THR A 252 -11.81 -17.49 -36.70
C THR A 252 -12.58 -18.29 -35.64
N ASP A 253 -13.91 -18.19 -35.63
CA ASP A 253 -14.77 -19.02 -34.76
C ASP A 253 -14.45 -20.52 -34.85
N LYS A 254 -14.04 -20.96 -36.03
CA LYS A 254 -13.60 -22.34 -36.26
C LYS A 254 -12.29 -22.68 -35.56
N ASP A 255 -11.34 -21.75 -35.59
CA ASP A 255 -10.05 -21.90 -34.88
C ASP A 255 -10.28 -21.96 -33.37
N GLU A 256 -11.18 -21.12 -32.86
CA GLU A 256 -11.56 -21.10 -31.45
C GLU A 256 -12.22 -22.43 -31.03
N GLU A 257 -13.16 -22.95 -31.85
CA GLU A 257 -13.82 -24.23 -31.57
C GLU A 257 -12.82 -25.39 -31.59
N GLU A 258 -11.91 -25.42 -32.59
CA GLU A 258 -10.86 -26.44 -32.68
C GLU A 258 -9.88 -26.34 -31.52
N PHE A 259 -9.53 -25.12 -31.07
CA PHE A 259 -8.62 -24.90 -29.95
C PHE A 259 -9.28 -25.33 -28.63
N LYS A 260 -10.52 -24.93 -28.37
CA LYS A 260 -11.32 -25.38 -27.21
C LYS A 260 -11.44 -26.91 -27.17
N LYS A 261 -11.74 -27.53 -28.30
CA LYS A 261 -11.85 -28.99 -28.40
C LYS A 261 -10.53 -29.70 -28.09
N PHE A 262 -9.42 -29.14 -28.58
CA PHE A 262 -8.10 -29.70 -28.28
C PHE A 262 -7.78 -29.57 -26.78
N LEU A 263 -7.95 -28.38 -26.18
CA LEU A 263 -7.69 -28.16 -24.76
C LEU A 263 -8.57 -29.04 -23.87
N THR A 264 -9.85 -29.23 -24.22
CA THR A 264 -10.77 -30.13 -23.50
C THR A 264 -10.33 -31.59 -23.61
N SER A 265 -9.62 -31.97 -24.70
CA SER A 265 -9.14 -33.36 -24.86
C SER A 265 -7.96 -33.69 -23.95
N ILE A 266 -7.20 -32.67 -23.49
CA ILE A 266 -6.00 -32.84 -22.65
C ILE A 266 -6.22 -32.34 -21.21
N GLY A 267 -7.39 -31.76 -20.88
CA GLY A 267 -7.64 -31.15 -19.58
C GLY A 267 -9.13 -30.96 -19.28
N ASP A 268 -9.37 -30.31 -18.14
CA ASP A 268 -10.70 -29.84 -17.72
C ASP A 268 -10.62 -28.38 -17.19
N SER A 269 -11.74 -27.88 -16.63
CA SER A 269 -11.84 -26.52 -16.10
C SER A 269 -11.38 -25.44 -17.09
N LEU A 270 -11.66 -25.67 -18.38
CA LEU A 270 -11.23 -24.81 -19.48
C LEU A 270 -11.97 -23.48 -19.48
N VAL A 271 -11.20 -22.39 -19.49
CA VAL A 271 -11.63 -21.05 -19.89
C VAL A 271 -10.79 -20.65 -21.09
N CYS A 272 -11.42 -20.44 -22.25
CA CYS A 272 -10.79 -19.97 -23.46
C CYS A 272 -11.65 -18.87 -24.05
N VAL A 273 -11.17 -17.63 -23.99
CA VAL A 273 -11.88 -16.43 -24.46
C VAL A 273 -11.00 -15.72 -25.47
N ALA A 274 -11.52 -15.46 -26.65
CA ALA A 274 -10.86 -14.78 -27.74
C ALA A 274 -11.48 -13.41 -28.01
N ASP A 275 -10.65 -12.43 -28.39
CA ASP A 275 -11.03 -11.21 -29.08
C ASP A 275 -10.19 -11.06 -30.37
N ASP A 276 -10.27 -9.91 -31.03
CA ASP A 276 -9.62 -9.67 -32.33
C ASP A 276 -8.08 -9.72 -32.28
N GLU A 277 -7.46 -9.52 -31.09
CA GLU A 277 -6.01 -9.41 -30.93
C GLU A 277 -5.42 -10.50 -30.02
N VAL A 278 -6.19 -11.01 -29.06
CA VAL A 278 -5.68 -11.94 -28.05
C VAL A 278 -6.62 -13.10 -27.75
N VAL A 279 -6.04 -14.24 -27.35
CA VAL A 279 -6.80 -15.37 -26.78
C VAL A 279 -6.27 -15.64 -25.38
N LYS A 280 -7.14 -15.54 -24.37
CA LYS A 280 -6.82 -15.92 -22.97
C LYS A 280 -7.23 -17.38 -22.74
N VAL A 281 -6.27 -18.15 -22.22
CA VAL A 281 -6.45 -19.57 -21.91
C VAL A 281 -6.17 -19.83 -20.45
N HIS A 282 -7.07 -20.60 -19.82
CA HIS A 282 -6.89 -21.26 -18.52
C HIS A 282 -7.35 -22.71 -18.67
N VAL A 283 -6.53 -23.68 -18.31
CA VAL A 283 -6.88 -25.10 -18.39
C VAL A 283 -6.17 -25.89 -17.29
N HIS A 284 -6.89 -26.83 -16.66
CA HIS A 284 -6.29 -27.83 -15.79
C HIS A 284 -5.89 -29.06 -16.63
N THR A 285 -4.60 -29.38 -16.67
CA THR A 285 -4.05 -30.43 -17.52
C THR A 285 -2.92 -31.19 -16.83
N ASN A 286 -2.60 -32.40 -17.31
CA ASN A 286 -1.36 -33.07 -16.92
C ASN A 286 -0.21 -32.79 -17.90
N ASP A 287 -0.54 -32.19 -19.04
CA ASP A 287 0.39 -31.90 -20.14
C ASP A 287 0.42 -30.40 -20.50
N PRO A 288 0.89 -29.52 -19.60
CA PRO A 288 0.91 -28.06 -19.84
C PRO A 288 1.70 -27.69 -21.09
N GLY A 289 2.74 -28.45 -21.41
CA GLY A 289 3.53 -28.27 -22.62
C GLY A 289 2.73 -28.41 -23.91
N LEU A 290 1.74 -29.32 -23.98
CA LEU A 290 0.88 -29.47 -25.14
C LEU A 290 -0.08 -28.28 -25.32
N ALA A 291 -0.63 -27.77 -24.22
CA ALA A 291 -1.46 -26.56 -24.26
C ALA A 291 -0.69 -25.36 -24.79
N ILE A 292 0.53 -25.14 -24.27
CA ILE A 292 1.46 -24.09 -24.68
C ILE A 292 1.83 -24.24 -26.16
N GLN A 293 2.22 -25.45 -26.57
CA GLN A 293 2.63 -25.71 -27.97
C GLN A 293 1.48 -25.45 -28.94
N ARG A 294 0.25 -25.79 -28.57
CA ARG A 294 -0.93 -25.48 -29.39
C ARG A 294 -1.21 -23.99 -29.45
N GLY A 295 -1.10 -23.26 -28.33
CA GLY A 295 -1.22 -21.80 -28.29
C GLY A 295 -0.22 -21.09 -29.21
N LEU A 296 1.03 -21.53 -29.22
CA LEU A 296 2.09 -20.99 -30.09
C LEU A 296 1.78 -21.10 -31.59
N THR A 297 0.87 -21.98 -32.01
CA THR A 297 0.47 -22.09 -33.44
C THR A 297 -0.37 -20.89 -33.91
N PHE A 298 -0.99 -20.14 -32.98
CA PHE A 298 -1.81 -18.98 -33.27
C PHE A 298 -1.09 -17.65 -33.08
N GLY A 299 -0.08 -17.61 -32.18
CA GLY A 299 0.63 -16.36 -31.92
C GLY A 299 1.76 -16.49 -30.89
N GLU A 300 2.18 -15.35 -30.36
CA GLU A 300 3.18 -15.26 -29.29
C GLU A 300 2.49 -15.39 -27.93
N LEU A 301 3.15 -16.06 -26.97
CA LEU A 301 2.58 -16.23 -25.64
C LEU A 301 3.14 -15.20 -24.67
N THR A 302 2.23 -14.64 -23.85
CA THR A 302 2.54 -13.77 -22.71
C THR A 302 1.81 -14.24 -21.47
N ASN A 303 2.22 -13.76 -20.28
CA ASN A 303 1.61 -14.07 -18.98
C ASN A 303 1.49 -15.60 -18.75
N LEU A 304 2.56 -16.34 -19.06
CA LEU A 304 2.61 -17.76 -18.83
C LEU A 304 2.69 -18.05 -17.32
N LYS A 305 1.74 -18.87 -16.83
CA LYS A 305 1.73 -19.36 -15.45
C LYS A 305 1.39 -20.83 -15.44
N ILE A 306 2.17 -21.63 -14.71
CA ILE A 306 1.93 -23.08 -14.53
C ILE A 306 2.11 -23.38 -13.05
N ASP A 307 1.02 -23.73 -12.37
CA ASP A 307 1.03 -24.09 -10.94
C ASP A 307 0.76 -25.60 -10.79
N ASN A 308 1.52 -26.27 -9.94
CA ASN A 308 1.29 -27.67 -9.60
C ASN A 308 0.25 -27.79 -8.48
N MET A 309 -1.01 -27.99 -8.83
CA MET A 309 -2.12 -28.07 -7.88
C MET A 309 -1.99 -29.24 -6.89
N ARG A 310 -1.29 -30.32 -7.25
CA ARG A 310 -1.02 -31.44 -6.31
C ARG A 310 -0.01 -31.03 -5.25
N GLU A 311 0.96 -30.21 -5.60
CA GLU A 311 1.95 -29.68 -4.67
C GLU A 311 1.33 -28.62 -3.76
N GLU A 312 0.56 -27.70 -4.30
CA GLU A 312 -0.24 -26.74 -3.52
C GLU A 312 -1.22 -27.45 -2.56
N HIS A 313 -1.88 -28.52 -3.04
CA HIS A 313 -2.77 -29.29 -2.18
C HIS A 313 -2.00 -30.03 -1.09
N ARG A 314 -0.85 -30.66 -1.40
CA ARG A 314 0.02 -31.27 -0.39
C ARG A 314 0.50 -30.25 0.63
N GLU A 315 0.91 -29.07 0.19
CA GLU A 315 1.28 -27.97 1.10
C GLU A 315 0.11 -27.50 1.95
N ARG A 316 -1.11 -27.43 1.38
CA ARG A 316 -2.33 -27.10 2.14
C ARG A 316 -2.70 -28.20 3.12
N VAL A 317 -2.59 -29.48 2.74
CA VAL A 317 -2.81 -30.63 3.63
C VAL A 317 -1.77 -30.66 4.73
N ILE A 318 -0.48 -30.44 4.43
CA ILE A 318 0.58 -30.31 5.43
C ILE A 318 0.33 -29.11 6.33
N LYS A 319 -0.02 -27.93 5.78
CA LYS A 319 -0.43 -26.74 6.53
C LYS A 319 -1.74 -26.97 7.31
N GLY A 320 -2.67 -27.76 6.78
CA GLY A 320 -3.91 -28.17 7.46
C GLY A 320 -3.66 -29.12 8.63
N VAL A 321 -2.79 -30.13 8.45
CA VAL A 321 -2.33 -31.02 9.53
C VAL A 321 -1.50 -30.24 10.55
N ASP A 322 -0.63 -29.35 10.11
CA ASP A 322 0.09 -28.42 10.98
C ASP A 322 -0.86 -27.45 11.71
N LYS A 323 -1.96 -27.04 11.06
CA LYS A 323 -2.99 -26.20 11.71
C LYS A 323 -3.77 -27.00 12.74
N ILE A 324 -4.16 -28.24 12.46
CA ILE A 324 -4.83 -29.13 13.41
C ILE A 324 -3.89 -29.51 14.56
N LEU A 325 -2.59 -29.73 14.28
CA LEU A 325 -1.57 -29.96 15.32
C LEU A 325 -1.25 -28.67 16.10
N LYS A 326 -1.38 -27.49 15.47
CA LYS A 326 -1.22 -26.17 16.13
C LYS A 326 -2.47 -25.77 16.91
N GLU A 327 -3.66 -26.21 16.53
CA GLU A 327 -4.90 -26.03 17.33
C GLU A 327 -4.90 -26.87 18.62
N GLN A 328 -4.06 -27.89 18.70
CA GLN A 328 -3.76 -28.62 19.95
C GLN A 328 -2.56 -28.05 20.72
N ASN A 329 -1.82 -27.06 20.18
CA ASN A 329 -0.69 -26.43 20.84
C ASN A 329 -1.08 -25.07 21.41
N HIS A 330 -0.65 -24.83 22.64
CA HIS A 330 -0.83 -23.60 23.42
C HIS A 330 -0.68 -22.34 22.58
N LYS A 331 -1.65 -21.44 22.72
CA LYS A 331 -1.59 -20.07 22.19
C LYS A 331 -0.25 -19.44 22.61
N LYS A 332 0.55 -18.95 21.66
CA LYS A 332 1.81 -18.28 21.97
C LYS A 332 1.53 -17.06 22.85
N LYS A 333 2.37 -16.80 23.84
CA LYS A 333 2.24 -15.56 24.63
C LYS A 333 2.48 -14.32 23.77
N MET A 334 3.45 -14.41 22.86
CA MET A 334 3.90 -13.33 22.01
C MET A 334 4.04 -13.80 20.57
N GLY A 335 3.58 -12.97 19.62
CA GLY A 335 3.84 -13.14 18.20
C GLY A 335 4.26 -11.82 17.58
N VAL A 336 5.12 -11.87 16.56
CA VAL A 336 5.68 -10.67 15.94
C VAL A 336 5.47 -10.66 14.44
N ILE A 337 4.98 -9.54 13.95
CA ILE A 337 4.81 -9.22 12.53
C ILE A 337 5.77 -8.09 12.18
N SER A 338 6.54 -8.27 11.10
CA SER A 338 7.44 -7.23 10.58
C SER A 338 7.07 -6.89 9.15
N VAL A 339 7.18 -5.63 8.77
CA VAL A 339 7.07 -5.21 7.36
C VAL A 339 8.47 -5.08 6.78
N SER A 340 8.71 -5.73 5.64
CA SER A 340 10.01 -5.69 4.97
C SER A 340 9.88 -6.00 3.48
N ALA A 341 10.79 -5.45 2.67
CA ALA A 341 10.96 -5.79 1.25
C ALA A 341 12.38 -6.30 1.02
N GLY A 342 12.50 -7.39 0.27
CA GLY A 342 13.77 -8.05 -0.03
C GLY A 342 13.89 -9.42 0.66
N SER A 343 14.38 -10.40 -0.10
CA SER A 343 14.46 -11.79 0.36
C SER A 343 15.46 -11.97 1.52
N GLY A 344 16.56 -11.24 1.49
CA GLY A 344 17.58 -11.28 2.54
C GLY A 344 17.06 -10.69 3.85
N LEU A 345 16.43 -9.50 3.82
CA LEU A 345 15.83 -8.91 5.00
C LEU A 345 14.71 -9.79 5.57
N THR A 346 13.91 -10.42 4.71
CA THR A 346 12.89 -11.39 5.15
C THR A 346 13.52 -12.58 5.89
N SER A 347 14.66 -13.08 5.41
CA SER A 347 15.40 -14.15 6.07
C SER A 347 15.93 -13.70 7.43
N ILE A 348 16.56 -12.53 7.51
CA ILE A 348 17.07 -11.96 8.76
C ILE A 348 15.96 -11.83 9.80
N PHE A 349 14.81 -11.24 9.45
CA PHE A 349 13.67 -11.12 10.37
C PHE A 349 13.16 -12.47 10.86
N LYS A 350 13.11 -13.49 10.00
CA LYS A 350 12.70 -14.85 10.39
C LYS A 350 13.72 -15.52 11.31
N GLU A 351 15.01 -15.34 11.05
CA GLU A 351 16.10 -15.90 11.87
C GLU A 351 16.13 -15.32 13.28
N ILE A 352 15.83 -14.03 13.43
CA ILE A 352 15.73 -13.38 14.74
C ILE A 352 14.38 -13.64 15.44
N GLY A 353 13.46 -14.40 14.82
CA GLY A 353 12.25 -14.90 15.46
C GLY A 353 10.95 -14.19 15.11
N VAL A 354 10.90 -13.37 14.04
CA VAL A 354 9.65 -12.80 13.51
C VAL A 354 8.80 -13.91 12.91
N ASP A 355 7.54 -14.00 13.31
CA ASP A 355 6.61 -15.04 12.88
C ASP A 355 6.11 -14.83 11.46
N ILE A 356 5.72 -13.59 11.13
CA ILE A 356 5.19 -13.23 9.81
C ILE A 356 5.89 -11.97 9.30
N VAL A 357 6.39 -12.02 8.07
CA VAL A 357 6.89 -10.85 7.35
C VAL A 357 5.85 -10.48 6.29
N VAL A 358 5.33 -9.26 6.38
CA VAL A 358 4.46 -8.66 5.37
C VAL A 358 5.34 -7.97 4.35
N GLU A 359 5.24 -8.37 3.10
CA GLU A 359 6.03 -7.77 2.02
C GLU A 359 5.56 -6.34 1.73
N GLY A 360 6.48 -5.40 1.68
CA GLY A 360 6.20 -4.00 1.38
C GLY A 360 7.12 -3.01 2.08
N GLY A 361 6.81 -1.74 1.94
CA GLY A 361 7.47 -0.66 2.69
C GLY A 361 8.47 0.19 1.92
N GLN A 362 8.80 -0.14 0.68
CA GLN A 362 9.75 0.62 -0.14
C GLN A 362 9.06 1.28 -1.33
N THR A 363 8.48 0.48 -2.21
CA THR A 363 7.78 0.94 -3.41
C THR A 363 6.27 0.76 -3.32
N MET A 364 5.81 -0.09 -2.40
CA MET A 364 4.40 -0.38 -2.19
C MET A 364 4.13 -0.60 -0.70
N ASN A 365 3.44 0.34 -0.06
CA ASN A 365 3.03 0.19 1.34
C ASN A 365 1.92 -0.87 1.44
N PRO A 366 2.01 -1.80 2.42
CA PRO A 366 0.93 -2.74 2.68
C PRO A 366 -0.34 -1.98 3.08
N SER A 367 -1.50 -2.54 2.73
CA SER A 367 -2.78 -2.00 3.18
C SER A 367 -3.03 -2.34 4.66
N THR A 368 -3.96 -1.63 5.27
CA THR A 368 -4.46 -2.00 6.60
C THR A 368 -4.99 -3.44 6.61
N GLU A 369 -5.63 -3.88 5.52
CA GLU A 369 -6.13 -5.26 5.37
C GLU A 369 -5.00 -6.29 5.31
N ASP A 370 -3.91 -6.04 4.58
CA ASP A 370 -2.74 -6.92 4.53
C ASP A 370 -2.16 -7.16 5.94
N ILE A 371 -2.17 -6.12 6.78
CA ILE A 371 -1.69 -6.19 8.17
C ILE A 371 -2.71 -6.96 9.05
N ILE A 372 -4.01 -6.74 8.89
CA ILE A 372 -5.07 -7.47 9.60
C ILE A 372 -4.98 -8.96 9.26
N ASP A 373 -4.85 -9.30 7.98
CA ASP A 373 -4.69 -10.68 7.53
C ASP A 373 -3.47 -11.38 8.16
N ALA A 374 -2.38 -10.63 8.38
CA ALA A 374 -1.21 -11.15 9.08
C ALA A 374 -1.49 -11.36 10.58
N ILE A 375 -2.20 -10.43 11.22
CA ILE A 375 -2.63 -10.55 12.63
C ILE A 375 -3.52 -11.80 12.79
N ASP A 376 -4.49 -12.01 11.89
CA ASP A 376 -5.45 -13.11 11.95
C ASP A 376 -4.77 -14.49 11.85
N LYS A 377 -3.73 -14.58 11.01
CA LYS A 377 -2.94 -15.82 10.84
C LYS A 377 -2.12 -16.20 12.06
N LEU A 378 -1.89 -15.28 13.00
CA LEU A 378 -0.99 -15.48 14.12
C LEU A 378 -1.76 -15.94 15.37
N ASN A 379 -1.52 -17.16 15.87
CA ASN A 379 -2.14 -17.66 17.10
C ASN A 379 -1.32 -17.22 18.32
N ALA A 380 -1.45 -15.94 18.70
CA ALA A 380 -0.76 -15.36 19.86
C ALA A 380 -1.72 -14.57 20.76
N GLU A 381 -1.36 -14.40 22.05
CA GLU A 381 -2.11 -13.57 22.99
C GLU A 381 -1.86 -12.09 22.74
N THR A 382 -0.59 -11.74 22.55
CA THR A 382 -0.14 -10.40 22.19
C THR A 382 0.59 -10.46 20.86
N VAL A 383 0.22 -9.59 19.92
CA VAL A 383 0.85 -9.44 18.61
C VAL A 383 1.60 -8.10 18.56
N TYR A 384 2.89 -8.14 18.32
CA TYR A 384 3.69 -6.94 18.06
C TYR A 384 3.83 -6.71 16.56
N ILE A 385 3.74 -5.45 16.14
CA ILE A 385 3.94 -5.06 14.74
C ILE A 385 5.11 -4.12 14.65
N LEU A 386 6.06 -4.43 13.77
CA LEU A 386 7.25 -3.66 13.42
C LEU A 386 7.05 -3.08 12.00
N PRO A 387 6.58 -1.84 11.86
CA PRO A 387 6.30 -1.24 10.55
C PRO A 387 7.54 -0.97 9.70
N ASN A 388 8.68 -0.65 10.33
CA ASN A 388 9.99 -0.39 9.72
C ASN A 388 10.01 0.72 8.64
N ASN A 389 8.93 1.48 8.58
CA ASN A 389 8.77 2.62 7.70
C ASN A 389 7.75 3.59 8.32
N LYS A 390 8.09 4.88 8.39
CA LYS A 390 7.22 5.92 8.96
C LYS A 390 5.86 6.03 8.25
N ASN A 391 5.79 5.68 6.95
CA ASN A 391 4.56 5.72 6.16
C ASN A 391 3.60 4.56 6.48
N ILE A 392 4.09 3.51 7.16
CA ILE A 392 3.29 2.32 7.50
C ILE A 392 2.78 2.37 8.94
N ILE A 393 3.41 3.15 9.83
CA ILE A 393 3.04 3.22 11.25
C ILE A 393 1.54 3.48 11.41
N LEU A 394 1.01 4.45 10.66
CA LEU A 394 -0.39 4.83 10.77
C LEU A 394 -1.34 3.71 10.30
N ALA A 395 -0.99 2.98 9.24
CA ALA A 395 -1.75 1.82 8.78
C ALA A 395 -1.70 0.67 9.80
N ALA A 396 -0.54 0.43 10.42
CA ALA A 396 -0.39 -0.56 11.49
C ALA A 396 -1.21 -0.19 12.74
N GLU A 397 -1.20 1.07 13.17
CA GLU A 397 -2.03 1.55 14.27
C GLU A 397 -3.53 1.44 13.95
N GLN A 398 -3.90 1.65 12.68
CA GLN A 398 -5.28 1.48 12.23
C GLN A 398 -5.68 0.00 12.26
N ALA A 399 -4.83 -0.91 11.81
CA ALA A 399 -5.06 -2.36 11.89
C ALA A 399 -5.21 -2.80 13.36
N ALA A 400 -4.34 -2.33 14.25
CA ALA A 400 -4.41 -2.61 15.69
C ALA A 400 -5.73 -2.15 16.34
N LYS A 401 -6.31 -1.02 15.89
CA LYS A 401 -7.60 -0.51 16.38
C LYS A 401 -8.80 -1.29 15.85
N LEU A 402 -8.67 -1.97 14.73
CA LEU A 402 -9.75 -2.78 14.12
C LEU A 402 -9.78 -4.22 14.65
N GLU A 403 -8.68 -4.68 15.23
CA GLU A 403 -8.61 -5.99 15.86
C GLU A 403 -9.26 -5.96 17.26
N GLU A 404 -10.26 -6.83 17.46
CA GLU A 404 -11.06 -6.89 18.70
C GLU A 404 -10.72 -8.12 19.58
N ASN A 405 -10.09 -9.16 18.98
CA ASN A 405 -9.92 -10.46 19.62
C ASN A 405 -8.52 -10.69 20.20
N LYS A 406 -7.53 -9.88 19.76
CA LYS A 406 -6.13 -10.01 20.16
C LYS A 406 -5.59 -8.69 20.69
N LYS A 407 -4.66 -8.73 21.64
CA LYS A 407 -3.92 -7.55 22.04
C LYS A 407 -2.86 -7.26 20.98
N VAL A 408 -3.00 -6.15 20.26
CA VAL A 408 -2.04 -5.73 19.23
C VAL A 408 -1.28 -4.50 19.71
N VAL A 409 0.05 -4.54 19.60
CA VAL A 409 0.96 -3.47 20.00
C VAL A 409 1.82 -3.08 18.82
N VAL A 410 1.75 -1.83 18.40
CA VAL A 410 2.62 -1.29 17.33
C VAL A 410 3.85 -0.66 17.97
N ILE A 411 5.03 -1.18 17.63
CA ILE A 411 6.30 -0.57 17.99
C ILE A 411 6.68 0.38 16.84
N PRO A 412 6.84 1.69 17.08
CA PRO A 412 6.91 2.69 16.00
C PRO A 412 8.28 2.74 15.31
N THR A 413 8.74 1.60 14.81
CA THR A 413 9.99 1.47 14.05
C THR A 413 9.86 2.18 12.70
N LYS A 414 10.85 3.00 12.36
CA LYS A 414 10.85 3.83 11.15
C LYS A 414 11.80 3.31 10.07
N THR A 415 12.72 2.43 10.45
CA THR A 415 13.75 1.87 9.59
C THR A 415 13.93 0.38 9.87
N ILE A 416 14.52 -0.34 8.92
CA ILE A 416 14.80 -1.78 9.06
C ILE A 416 15.72 -2.05 10.26
N PRO A 417 16.85 -1.33 10.48
CA PRO A 417 17.67 -1.51 11.67
C PRO A 417 16.87 -1.35 12.97
N GLN A 418 16.07 -0.30 13.11
CA GLN A 418 15.19 -0.14 14.27
C GLN A 418 14.25 -1.33 14.48
N GLY A 419 13.77 -1.95 13.39
CA GLY A 419 12.95 -3.16 13.48
C GLY A 419 13.72 -4.38 14.01
N ILE A 420 14.96 -4.53 13.60
CA ILE A 420 15.85 -5.60 14.06
C ILE A 420 16.13 -5.43 15.56
N THR A 421 16.56 -4.23 15.97
CA THR A 421 16.83 -3.92 17.39
C THR A 421 15.57 -4.07 18.25
N ALA A 422 14.41 -3.58 17.76
CA ALA A 422 13.15 -3.77 18.47
C ALA A 422 12.82 -5.25 18.67
N MET A 423 12.97 -6.08 17.62
CA MET A 423 12.71 -7.52 17.74
C MET A 423 13.59 -8.19 18.79
N ILE A 424 14.90 -7.89 18.78
CA ILE A 424 15.87 -8.45 19.73
C ILE A 424 15.55 -8.02 21.17
N SER A 425 15.00 -6.83 21.35
CA SER A 425 14.65 -6.28 22.67
C SER A 425 13.39 -6.88 23.30
N LEU A 426 12.54 -7.59 22.53
CA LEU A 426 11.29 -8.18 23.02
C LEU A 426 11.55 -9.43 23.87
N SER A 427 10.72 -9.63 24.91
CA SER A 427 10.78 -10.80 25.79
C SER A 427 9.38 -11.29 26.15
N GLU A 428 9.16 -12.62 26.12
CA GLU A 428 7.92 -13.26 26.56
C GLU A 428 7.66 -13.14 28.07
N ASP A 429 8.69 -12.81 28.85
CA ASP A 429 8.61 -12.66 30.31
C ASP A 429 8.17 -11.26 30.73
N ARG A 430 8.08 -10.31 29.80
CA ARG A 430 7.65 -8.93 30.05
C ARG A 430 6.19 -8.74 29.64
N SER A 431 5.51 -7.81 30.31
CA SER A 431 4.20 -7.34 29.85
C SER A 431 4.29 -6.62 28.50
N ALA A 432 3.16 -6.45 27.85
CA ALA A 432 3.11 -5.75 26.56
C ALA A 432 3.53 -4.27 26.68
N GLU A 433 3.23 -3.64 27.78
CA GLU A 433 3.61 -2.26 28.11
C GLU A 433 5.12 -2.16 28.35
N GLU A 434 5.71 -3.08 29.12
CA GLU A 434 7.14 -3.11 29.39
C GLU A 434 7.94 -3.38 28.10
N ASN A 435 7.47 -4.32 27.26
CA ASN A 435 8.08 -4.57 25.95
C ASN A 435 8.03 -3.34 25.05
N LEU A 436 6.90 -2.63 25.00
CA LEU A 436 6.75 -1.43 24.19
C LEU A 436 7.70 -0.30 24.63
N GLU A 437 7.79 -0.06 25.95
CA GLU A 437 8.67 0.99 26.47
C GLU A 437 10.15 0.62 26.28
N ASN A 438 10.54 -0.64 26.57
CA ASN A 438 11.90 -1.12 26.33
C ASN A 438 12.29 -1.02 24.84
N ALA A 439 11.40 -1.47 23.94
CA ALA A 439 11.68 -1.37 22.51
C ALA A 439 11.82 0.08 22.05
N LYS A 440 11.01 1.03 22.59
CA LYS A 440 11.15 2.45 22.28
C LYS A 440 12.48 3.05 22.76
N GLU A 441 12.96 2.63 23.94
CA GLU A 441 14.25 3.07 24.46
C GLU A 441 15.39 2.55 23.57
N GLU A 442 15.36 1.26 23.21
CA GLU A 442 16.40 0.65 22.37
C GLU A 442 16.44 1.25 20.96
N ILE A 443 15.29 1.37 20.27
CA ILE A 443 15.26 1.95 18.91
C ILE A 443 15.67 3.44 18.89
N ALA A 444 15.58 4.15 19.99
CA ALA A 444 16.01 5.53 20.08
C ALA A 444 17.55 5.69 20.01
N ASN A 445 18.28 4.64 20.35
CA ASN A 445 19.74 4.62 20.30
C ASN A 445 20.29 4.23 18.91
N VAL A 446 19.44 3.61 18.06
CA VAL A 446 19.84 3.20 16.71
C VAL A 446 19.88 4.41 15.79
N LYS A 447 21.06 4.80 15.35
CA LYS A 447 21.23 5.78 14.26
C LYS A 447 21.18 5.02 12.95
N SER A 448 20.35 5.47 12.00
CA SER A 448 20.20 4.78 10.73
C SER A 448 20.30 5.71 9.53
N ALA A 449 20.81 5.16 8.42
CA ALA A 449 20.84 5.82 7.13
C ALA A 449 20.39 4.87 6.01
N GLN A 450 19.91 5.47 4.92
CA GLN A 450 19.46 4.80 3.72
C GLN A 450 20.17 5.41 2.53
N ILE A 451 20.76 4.59 1.67
CA ILE A 451 21.44 5.03 0.46
C ILE A 451 20.60 4.66 -0.74
N THR A 452 20.18 5.67 -1.51
CA THR A 452 19.32 5.52 -2.68
C THR A 452 19.71 6.51 -3.77
N TYR A 453 18.96 6.56 -4.86
CA TYR A 453 19.18 7.48 -5.97
C TYR A 453 18.04 8.48 -6.13
N ALA A 454 18.36 9.63 -6.70
CA ALA A 454 17.38 10.65 -7.03
C ALA A 454 16.67 10.31 -8.34
N VAL A 455 15.34 10.25 -8.31
CA VAL A 455 14.50 9.95 -9.49
C VAL A 455 14.25 11.18 -10.37
N ARG A 456 14.64 12.38 -9.91
CA ARG A 456 14.47 13.66 -10.64
C ARG A 456 15.38 14.75 -10.06
N ASN A 457 15.52 15.85 -10.81
CA ASN A 457 16.18 17.06 -10.30
C ASN A 457 15.30 17.73 -9.24
N THR A 458 15.87 18.08 -8.11
CA THR A 458 15.19 18.78 -7.02
C THR A 458 16.19 19.57 -6.16
N THR A 459 15.69 20.40 -5.27
CA THR A 459 16.52 21.07 -4.24
C THR A 459 15.87 20.80 -2.88
N ILE A 460 16.61 20.19 -1.96
CA ILE A 460 16.14 19.88 -0.60
C ILE A 460 17.18 20.42 0.39
N ASP A 461 16.75 21.18 1.39
CA ASP A 461 17.62 21.79 2.41
C ASP A 461 18.82 22.57 1.82
N ASP A 462 18.57 23.32 0.73
CA ASP A 462 19.53 24.10 -0.04
C ASP A 462 20.62 23.27 -0.76
N VAL A 463 20.45 21.94 -0.84
CA VAL A 463 21.29 21.03 -1.62
C VAL A 463 20.63 20.78 -2.97
N GLU A 464 21.33 21.11 -4.05
CA GLU A 464 20.91 20.75 -5.41
C GLU A 464 21.13 19.25 -5.62
N ILE A 465 20.10 18.56 -6.09
CA ILE A 465 20.09 17.14 -6.36
C ILE A 465 19.69 16.94 -7.81
N HIS A 466 20.51 16.22 -8.56
CA HIS A 466 20.23 15.88 -9.96
C HIS A 466 19.73 14.44 -10.07
N GLU A 467 18.97 14.19 -11.11
CA GLU A 467 18.53 12.83 -11.45
C GLU A 467 19.73 11.86 -11.50
N ASN A 468 19.58 10.70 -10.86
CA ASN A 468 20.60 9.66 -10.64
C ASN A 468 21.74 10.05 -9.68
N ASP A 469 21.65 11.15 -8.96
CA ASP A 469 22.56 11.38 -7.82
C ASP A 469 22.29 10.35 -6.72
N VAL A 470 23.36 9.93 -6.05
CA VAL A 470 23.25 9.05 -4.89
C VAL A 470 23.02 9.89 -3.63
N MET A 471 21.95 9.56 -2.91
CA MET A 471 21.55 10.27 -1.70
C MET A 471 21.78 9.40 -0.47
N ALA A 472 22.37 9.97 0.56
CA ALA A 472 22.40 9.42 1.90
C ALA A 472 21.31 10.11 2.74
N LEU A 473 20.34 9.35 3.19
CA LEU A 473 19.18 9.81 3.95
C LEU A 473 19.27 9.27 5.37
N GLY A 474 19.28 10.16 6.35
CA GLY A 474 19.30 9.81 7.76
C GLY A 474 17.95 10.06 8.45
N ASP A 475 17.92 9.86 9.75
CA ASP A 475 16.69 10.01 10.56
C ASP A 475 16.11 11.44 10.48
N ASN A 476 16.95 12.46 10.32
CA ASN A 476 16.58 13.88 10.32
C ASN A 476 16.57 14.55 8.93
N GLY A 477 16.78 13.77 7.85
CA GLY A 477 16.79 14.30 6.49
C GLY A 477 18.03 13.87 5.69
N ILE A 478 18.42 14.67 4.70
CA ILE A 478 19.55 14.36 3.83
C ILE A 478 20.87 14.56 4.59
N ILE A 479 21.68 13.51 4.67
CA ILE A 479 23.06 13.56 5.19
C ILE A 479 23.99 14.11 4.11
N GLY A 480 23.80 13.71 2.87
CA GLY A 480 24.61 14.16 1.75
C GLY A 480 24.15 13.61 0.41
N VAL A 481 24.68 14.24 -0.64
CA VAL A 481 24.49 13.84 -2.04
C VAL A 481 25.85 13.61 -2.67
N ASP A 482 25.98 12.58 -3.50
CA ASP A 482 27.22 12.23 -4.20
C ASP A 482 26.93 11.60 -5.56
N LYS A 483 27.96 11.36 -6.34
CA LYS A 483 27.90 10.61 -7.61
C LYS A 483 28.30 9.13 -7.45
N SER A 484 28.85 8.76 -6.29
CA SER A 484 29.35 7.44 -5.95
C SER A 484 28.63 6.88 -4.74
N ILE A 485 28.22 5.61 -4.82
CA ILE A 485 27.61 4.86 -3.72
C ILE A 485 28.58 4.80 -2.54
N ASP A 486 29.85 4.45 -2.78
CA ASP A 486 30.86 4.29 -1.73
C ASP A 486 31.08 5.60 -0.96
N SER A 487 31.14 6.74 -1.67
CA SER A 487 31.27 8.05 -1.05
C SER A 487 30.02 8.44 -0.24
N ALA A 488 28.83 8.09 -0.72
CA ALA A 488 27.59 8.36 0.00
C ALA A 488 27.48 7.51 1.28
N VAL A 489 27.88 6.22 1.21
CA VAL A 489 27.96 5.34 2.38
C VAL A 489 28.95 5.87 3.40
N ASP A 490 30.17 6.23 2.98
CA ASP A 490 31.20 6.78 3.86
C ASP A 490 30.75 8.07 4.55
N LYS A 491 30.10 9.00 3.83
CA LYS A 491 29.49 10.20 4.40
C LYS A 491 28.42 9.85 5.45
N ALA A 492 27.56 8.88 5.15
CA ALA A 492 26.54 8.42 6.08
C ALA A 492 27.16 7.87 7.36
N VAL A 493 28.08 6.93 7.22
CA VAL A 493 28.79 6.31 8.36
C VAL A 493 29.50 7.37 9.19
N SER A 494 30.29 8.23 8.56
CA SER A 494 31.05 9.30 9.25
C SER A 494 30.16 10.30 10.00
N SER A 495 28.95 10.54 9.52
CA SER A 495 28.01 11.48 10.17
C SER A 495 27.29 10.87 11.37
N MET A 496 27.20 9.54 11.44
CA MET A 496 26.48 8.81 12.49
C MET A 496 27.38 8.33 13.63
N ILE A 497 28.70 8.16 13.37
CA ILE A 497 29.67 7.73 14.38
C ILE A 497 29.87 8.79 15.44
N ASP A 498 29.89 8.35 16.71
CA ASP A 498 30.36 9.14 17.87
C ASP A 498 31.21 8.27 18.83
N ASP A 499 31.55 8.84 19.98
CA ASP A 499 32.42 8.18 20.97
C ASP A 499 31.79 6.92 21.61
N SER A 500 30.48 6.74 21.48
CA SER A 500 29.73 5.58 21.98
C SER A 500 29.48 4.50 20.93
N SER A 501 29.83 4.75 19.67
CA SER A 501 29.59 3.82 18.58
C SER A 501 30.55 2.63 18.61
N GLU A 502 30.03 1.43 18.55
CA GLU A 502 30.79 0.15 18.59
C GLU A 502 30.59 -0.69 17.33
N LEU A 503 29.36 -0.71 16.78
CA LEU A 503 28.97 -1.57 15.67
C LEU A 503 28.39 -0.76 14.49
N VAL A 504 28.78 -1.12 13.27
CA VAL A 504 28.18 -0.64 12.02
C VAL A 504 27.68 -1.82 11.21
N SER A 505 26.37 -1.90 10.98
CA SER A 505 25.79 -2.95 10.13
C SER A 505 25.40 -2.37 8.77
N LEU A 506 25.81 -3.05 7.70
CA LEU A 506 25.54 -2.71 6.31
C LEU A 506 24.63 -3.77 5.69
N TYR A 507 23.48 -3.37 5.15
CA TYR A 507 22.55 -4.27 4.46
C TYR A 507 22.50 -3.86 2.99
N TYR A 508 23.15 -4.61 2.09
CA TYR A 508 23.17 -4.28 0.66
C TYR A 508 21.93 -4.76 -0.09
N GLY A 509 21.48 -3.94 -1.03
CA GLY A 509 20.28 -4.15 -1.84
C GLY A 509 20.51 -4.99 -3.09
N ALA A 510 19.43 -5.24 -3.83
CA ALA A 510 19.43 -6.05 -5.04
C ALA A 510 20.31 -5.49 -6.17
N ASP A 511 20.52 -4.18 -6.20
CA ASP A 511 21.31 -3.48 -7.22
C ASP A 511 22.81 -3.37 -6.87
N VAL A 512 23.26 -4.01 -5.80
CA VAL A 512 24.66 -4.05 -5.36
C VAL A 512 25.16 -5.48 -5.38
N SER A 513 26.31 -5.71 -6.05
CA SER A 513 26.92 -7.04 -6.04
C SER A 513 27.59 -7.35 -4.70
N GLU A 514 27.64 -8.62 -4.32
CA GLU A 514 28.31 -9.07 -3.10
C GLU A 514 29.82 -8.69 -3.10
N GLU A 515 30.45 -8.72 -4.28
CA GLU A 515 31.87 -8.35 -4.46
C GLU A 515 32.08 -6.86 -4.15
N ASP A 516 31.23 -5.96 -4.69
CA ASP A 516 31.32 -4.53 -4.43
C ASP A 516 31.00 -4.20 -2.96
N ALA A 517 29.97 -4.86 -2.39
CA ALA A 517 29.60 -4.68 -0.99
C ALA A 517 30.74 -5.11 -0.03
N THR A 518 31.38 -6.24 -0.31
CA THR A 518 32.51 -6.73 0.48
C THR A 518 33.70 -5.78 0.41
N LYS A 519 34.03 -5.31 -0.81
CA LYS A 519 35.12 -4.35 -1.03
C LYS A 519 34.88 -3.05 -0.24
N LEU A 520 33.67 -2.49 -0.32
CA LEU A 520 33.31 -1.28 0.43
C LEU A 520 33.40 -1.51 1.94
N CYS A 521 32.91 -2.64 2.44
CA CYS A 521 33.01 -3.00 3.84
C CYS A 521 34.48 -3.07 4.31
N ASP A 522 35.37 -3.71 3.55
CA ASP A 522 36.81 -3.81 3.85
C ASP A 522 37.47 -2.42 3.87
N GLU A 523 37.10 -1.52 2.95
CA GLU A 523 37.58 -0.14 2.94
C GLU A 523 37.16 0.63 4.21
N LEU A 524 35.90 0.46 4.65
CA LEU A 524 35.38 1.07 5.88
C LEU A 524 36.06 0.50 7.13
N VAL A 525 36.26 -0.81 7.22
CA VAL A 525 37.04 -1.46 8.30
C VAL A 525 38.43 -0.85 8.39
N GLY A 526 39.11 -0.66 7.24
CA GLY A 526 40.41 -0.03 7.21
C GLY A 526 40.42 1.43 7.66
N LYS A 527 39.35 2.17 7.40
CA LYS A 527 39.19 3.58 7.75
C LYS A 527 38.79 3.79 9.23
N TYR A 528 37.95 2.91 9.76
CA TYR A 528 37.39 3.00 11.13
C TYR A 528 37.80 1.80 12.00
N PRO A 529 39.08 1.59 12.29
CA PRO A 529 39.59 0.36 12.92
C PRO A 529 39.15 0.13 14.39
N LYS A 530 38.39 1.05 14.95
CA LYS A 530 37.83 0.93 16.31
C LYS A 530 36.42 0.38 16.34
N LEU A 531 35.77 0.30 15.17
CA LEU A 531 34.40 -0.15 15.01
C LEU A 531 34.37 -1.56 14.45
N GLU A 532 33.41 -2.34 14.88
CA GLU A 532 33.06 -3.60 14.26
C GLU A 532 32.13 -3.35 13.08
N PHE A 533 32.33 -4.10 11.98
CA PHE A 533 31.49 -3.98 10.78
C PHE A 533 30.86 -5.32 10.45
N GLU A 534 29.55 -5.32 10.21
CA GLU A 534 28.79 -6.46 9.73
C GLU A 534 28.22 -6.16 8.34
N LEU A 535 28.33 -7.13 7.44
CA LEU A 535 27.79 -7.03 6.08
C LEU A 535 26.73 -8.10 5.87
N HIS A 536 25.52 -7.68 5.51
CA HIS A 536 24.38 -8.55 5.29
C HIS A 536 23.79 -8.35 3.90
N ASN A 537 23.38 -9.46 3.28
CA ASN A 537 22.58 -9.38 2.06
C ASN A 537 21.12 -9.07 2.45
N GLY A 538 20.68 -7.85 2.17
CA GLY A 538 19.28 -7.45 2.40
C GLY A 538 18.38 -7.77 1.21
N GLY A 539 18.92 -7.68 -0.02
CA GLY A 539 18.19 -7.91 -1.26
C GLY A 539 17.02 -6.95 -1.48
N GLN A 540 17.00 -5.81 -0.78
CA GLN A 540 15.96 -4.79 -0.90
C GLN A 540 16.05 -4.07 -2.26
N PRO A 541 14.89 -3.74 -2.87
CA PRO A 541 14.86 -2.91 -4.07
C PRO A 541 15.04 -1.43 -3.74
N VAL A 542 15.42 -0.59 -4.72
CA VAL A 542 15.49 0.88 -4.66
C VAL A 542 16.62 1.43 -3.80
N TYR A 543 16.97 0.77 -2.69
CA TYR A 543 18.02 1.21 -1.79
C TYR A 543 19.27 0.37 -1.99
N TYR A 544 20.39 1.03 -2.26
CA TYR A 544 21.68 0.38 -2.36
C TYR A 544 22.13 -0.19 -1.02
N TYR A 545 21.95 0.58 0.06
CA TYR A 545 22.26 0.14 1.41
C TYR A 545 21.27 0.67 2.45
N PHE A 546 20.97 -0.15 3.45
CA PHE A 546 20.58 0.32 4.76
C PHE A 546 21.78 0.22 5.68
N ILE A 547 21.93 1.20 6.59
CA ILE A 547 23.08 1.31 7.48
C ILE A 547 22.55 1.56 8.89
N SER A 548 23.09 0.87 9.88
CA SER A 548 22.94 1.23 11.29
C SER A 548 24.29 1.52 11.92
N VAL A 549 24.28 2.38 12.94
CA VAL A 549 25.40 2.65 13.83
C VAL A 549 24.87 2.60 15.25
N GLU A 550 25.42 1.69 16.05
CA GLU A 550 25.04 1.40 17.43
C GLU A 550 26.24 1.50 18.37
#